data_39432081111389360b60cc8f756a9642
#
_entry.id   39432081111389360b60cc8f756a9642
#
_cell.length_a   1.000
_cell.length_b   1.000
_cell.length_c   1.000
_cell.angle_alpha   90.00
_cell.angle_beta   90.00
_cell.angle_gamma   90.00
#
_symmetry.space_group_name_H-M   'P 1'
#
loop_
_entity.id
_entity.type
_entity.pdbx_description
1 polymer ?
#
loop_
_entity_poly.entity_id
_entity_poly.type
_entity_poly.pdbx_seq_one_letter_code
_entity_poly.pdbx_strand_id
1 'polypeptide(L)'
;MAELAERSHTPLLTPTAMLPNVRRLGSFTFSTAVTYQLQARKIAAYATVDLGFRRFCILHPDTAYGREMARLFAHEARQRDGEIIAIESYKEGDSDVGAQLKRMKAEDLKKYGLAVQVDPLKVGGKLTKLDKKVLYTPGFDAVFIPGRAADVGLIAAQLNFHDMKVPFLGSNGWNAADFARTADQSIDGAVFVDGFFAESPNPSIQDFVDRYKKRFQSVPTLFAMQGYDAAKFVIDAIKKGATSGDAIRDYLTSQQDLPALAGPAAFAQDGTLNRPLFLIQVKRGRFTQVD
;
A
#
# COMPACT_ATOMS: atom_id res chain seq x y z
N MET A 1 24.85 15.35 -2.33
CA MET A 1 23.98 16.40 -1.73
C MET A 1 23.95 16.32 -0.21
N ALA A 2 23.74 15.14 0.41
CA ALA A 2 23.70 15.02 1.88
C ALA A 2 25.00 15.49 2.56
N GLU A 3 26.17 15.12 2.04
CA GLU A 3 27.47 15.59 2.55
C GLU A 3 27.61 17.12 2.47
N LEU A 4 27.11 17.74 1.42
CA LEU A 4 27.12 19.20 1.29
C LEU A 4 26.16 19.84 2.31
N ALA A 5 24.97 19.28 2.50
CA ALA A 5 24.00 19.73 3.48
C ALA A 5 24.58 19.70 4.90
N GLU A 6 25.29 18.62 5.24
CA GLU A 6 25.98 18.48 6.53
C GLU A 6 27.08 19.54 6.72
N ARG A 7 27.97 19.71 5.72
CA ARG A 7 29.06 20.69 5.80
C ARG A 7 28.58 22.15 5.86
N SER A 8 27.48 22.48 5.17
CA SER A 8 26.93 23.82 5.12
C SER A 8 25.89 24.09 6.20
N HIS A 9 25.62 23.13 7.08
CA HIS A 9 24.55 23.19 8.08
C HIS A 9 23.20 23.59 7.46
N THR A 10 22.90 23.03 6.30
CA THR A 10 21.65 23.36 5.56
C THR A 10 20.75 22.13 5.49
N PRO A 11 19.52 22.18 6.03
CA PRO A 11 18.60 21.06 5.97
C PRO A 11 18.27 20.64 4.53
N LEU A 12 18.44 19.34 4.25
CA LEU A 12 18.09 18.70 3.00
C LEU A 12 16.82 17.85 3.23
N LEU A 13 15.69 18.28 2.67
CA LEU A 13 14.46 17.51 2.67
C LEU A 13 14.32 16.80 1.33
N THR A 14 14.30 15.47 1.32
CA THR A 14 14.10 14.69 0.10
C THR A 14 12.69 14.09 0.07
N PRO A 15 11.87 14.42 -0.96
CA PRO A 15 10.51 13.89 -1.04
C PRO A 15 10.44 12.45 -1.57
N THR A 16 11.52 11.90 -2.13
CA THR A 16 11.47 10.62 -2.86
C THR A 16 12.47 9.58 -2.39
N ALA A 17 13.40 9.94 -1.50
CA ALA A 17 14.39 8.98 -1.01
C ALA A 17 13.75 7.99 -0.01
N MET A 18 13.63 6.74 -0.42
CA MET A 18 13.04 5.65 0.36
C MET A 18 14.08 4.87 1.20
N LEU A 19 15.10 5.55 1.68
CA LEU A 19 16.11 4.94 2.55
C LEU A 19 15.53 4.69 3.94
N PRO A 20 15.77 3.53 4.54
CA PRO A 20 15.23 3.17 5.85
C PRO A 20 15.81 3.99 7.02
N ASN A 21 16.93 4.65 6.80
CA ASN A 21 17.57 5.52 7.79
C ASN A 21 18.37 6.60 7.06
N VAL A 22 17.74 7.72 6.79
CA VAL A 22 18.38 8.86 6.09
C VAL A 22 19.37 9.60 6.99
N ARG A 23 19.29 9.48 8.32
CA ARG A 23 20.23 10.08 9.28
C ARG A 23 21.64 9.52 9.16
N ARG A 24 21.82 8.34 8.57
CA ARG A 24 23.16 7.82 8.23
C ARG A 24 23.89 8.69 7.20
N LEU A 25 23.17 9.51 6.46
CA LEU A 25 23.75 10.44 5.49
C LEU A 25 24.11 11.80 6.12
N GLY A 26 23.70 12.04 7.36
CA GLY A 26 23.96 13.27 8.11
C GLY A 26 22.76 13.75 8.91
N SER A 27 23.03 14.57 9.92
CA SER A 27 22.01 15.09 10.84
C SER A 27 21.09 16.15 10.20
N PHE A 28 21.48 16.69 9.05
CA PHE A 28 20.69 17.66 8.27
C PHE A 28 19.84 17.02 7.16
N THR A 29 19.84 15.67 7.05
CA THR A 29 19.08 14.97 6.01
C THR A 29 17.76 14.42 6.56
N PHE A 30 16.66 14.72 5.87
CA PHE A 30 15.29 14.32 6.19
C PHE A 30 14.60 13.74 4.96
N SER A 31 13.70 12.77 5.14
CA SER A 31 12.86 12.25 4.07
C SER A 31 11.38 12.44 4.36
N THR A 32 10.65 13.07 3.42
CA THR A 32 9.20 13.15 3.45
C THR A 32 8.53 12.05 2.62
N ALA A 33 9.31 11.08 2.12
CA ALA A 33 8.81 9.97 1.33
C ALA A 33 7.86 9.08 2.13
N VAL A 34 6.82 8.56 1.47
CA VAL A 34 5.95 7.51 2.01
C VAL A 34 6.69 6.19 1.90
N THR A 35 7.29 5.76 3.00
CA THR A 35 8.14 4.56 3.02
C THR A 35 7.34 3.27 2.89
N TYR A 36 7.99 2.20 2.43
CA TYR A 36 7.39 0.85 2.39
C TYR A 36 6.97 0.36 3.77
N GLN A 37 7.76 0.71 4.80
CA GLN A 37 7.46 0.36 6.19
C GLN A 37 6.13 0.99 6.67
N LEU A 38 5.90 2.28 6.38
CA LEU A 38 4.65 2.95 6.73
C LEU A 38 3.46 2.30 6.04
N GLN A 39 3.60 1.98 4.75
CA GLN A 39 2.54 1.33 3.98
C GLN A 39 2.22 -0.06 4.54
N ALA A 40 3.24 -0.91 4.71
CA ALA A 40 3.06 -2.27 5.23
C ALA A 40 2.43 -2.27 6.63
N ARG A 41 2.88 -1.37 7.52
CA ARG A 41 2.32 -1.20 8.87
C ARG A 41 0.84 -0.81 8.82
N LYS A 42 0.48 0.17 7.99
CA LYS A 42 -0.89 0.67 7.90
C LYS A 42 -1.84 -0.40 7.36
N ILE A 43 -1.49 -1.07 6.26
CA ILE A 43 -2.38 -2.08 5.66
C ILE A 43 -2.45 -3.37 6.50
N ALA A 44 -1.35 -3.78 7.14
CA ALA A 44 -1.37 -4.93 8.06
C ALA A 44 -2.19 -4.63 9.31
N ALA A 45 -2.07 -3.42 9.89
CA ALA A 45 -2.88 -3.01 11.04
C ALA A 45 -4.37 -3.00 10.68
N TYR A 46 -4.75 -2.43 9.55
CA TYR A 46 -6.13 -2.46 9.06
C TYR A 46 -6.65 -3.89 8.92
N ALA A 47 -5.89 -4.77 8.27
CA ALA A 47 -6.31 -6.14 8.07
C ALA A 47 -6.47 -6.92 9.38
N THR A 48 -5.55 -6.73 10.34
CA THR A 48 -5.52 -7.54 11.57
C THR A 48 -6.36 -6.94 12.70
N VAL A 49 -6.41 -5.60 12.82
CA VAL A 49 -7.11 -4.92 13.92
C VAL A 49 -8.53 -4.54 13.52
N ASP A 50 -8.70 -3.87 12.36
CA ASP A 50 -10.01 -3.35 11.96
C ASP A 50 -10.89 -4.45 11.34
N LEU A 51 -10.31 -5.35 10.51
CA LEU A 51 -11.02 -6.46 9.88
C LEU A 51 -10.96 -7.78 10.68
N GLY A 52 -10.09 -7.90 11.66
CA GLY A 52 -9.92 -9.11 12.45
C GLY A 52 -9.28 -10.29 11.71
N PHE A 53 -8.68 -10.07 10.54
CA PHE A 53 -8.04 -11.12 9.75
C PHE A 53 -6.78 -11.65 10.43
N ARG A 54 -6.52 -12.95 10.28
CA ARG A 54 -5.37 -13.63 10.91
C ARG A 54 -4.51 -14.43 9.94
N ARG A 55 -5.04 -14.85 8.81
CA ARG A 55 -4.35 -15.73 7.86
C ARG A 55 -4.24 -15.07 6.50
N PHE A 56 -3.02 -14.96 5.99
CA PHE A 56 -2.73 -14.22 4.77
C PHE A 56 -1.92 -15.04 3.77
N CYS A 57 -2.23 -14.88 2.49
CA CYS A 57 -1.31 -15.19 1.43
C CYS A 57 -0.72 -13.91 0.85
N ILE A 58 0.49 -13.99 0.30
CA ILE A 58 1.17 -12.86 -0.34
C ILE A 58 1.55 -13.28 -1.76
N LEU A 59 1.17 -12.46 -2.73
CA LEU A 59 1.57 -12.63 -4.13
C LEU A 59 2.21 -11.33 -4.61
N HIS A 60 3.53 -11.31 -4.82
CA HIS A 60 4.28 -10.10 -5.08
C HIS A 60 5.06 -10.14 -6.40
N PRO A 61 5.32 -9.00 -7.05
CA PRO A 61 6.21 -8.96 -8.20
C PRO A 61 7.64 -9.36 -7.80
N ASP A 62 8.35 -10.08 -8.66
CA ASP A 62 9.75 -10.48 -8.43
C ASP A 62 10.70 -9.32 -8.70
N THR A 63 10.55 -8.26 -7.93
CA THR A 63 11.35 -7.04 -7.92
C THR A 63 11.86 -6.75 -6.52
N ALA A 64 12.86 -5.87 -6.39
CA ALA A 64 13.33 -5.41 -5.07
C ALA A 64 12.18 -4.80 -4.25
N TYR A 65 11.30 -4.02 -4.90
CA TYR A 65 10.09 -3.46 -4.30
C TYR A 65 9.15 -4.56 -3.79
N GLY A 66 8.78 -5.51 -4.65
CA GLY A 66 7.82 -6.56 -4.30
C GLY A 66 8.30 -7.44 -3.15
N ARG A 67 9.57 -7.85 -3.19
CA ARG A 67 10.20 -8.64 -2.12
C ARG A 67 10.22 -7.88 -0.79
N GLU A 68 10.58 -6.59 -0.80
CA GLU A 68 10.63 -5.79 0.42
C GLU A 68 9.23 -5.56 1.00
N MET A 69 8.24 -5.23 0.17
CA MET A 69 6.85 -5.06 0.62
C MET A 69 6.28 -6.36 1.19
N ALA A 70 6.54 -7.51 0.56
CA ALA A 70 6.12 -8.82 1.06
C ALA A 70 6.74 -9.13 2.43
N ARG A 71 8.06 -8.88 2.57
CA ARG A 71 8.79 -9.06 3.82
C ARG A 71 8.23 -8.18 4.95
N LEU A 72 8.02 -6.89 4.66
CA LEU A 72 7.51 -5.91 5.63
C LEU A 72 6.06 -6.22 6.04
N PHE A 73 5.18 -6.54 5.09
CA PHE A 73 3.81 -6.93 5.41
C PHE A 73 3.78 -8.19 6.27
N ALA A 74 4.56 -9.21 5.90
CA ALA A 74 4.65 -10.44 6.68
C ALA A 74 5.17 -10.19 8.11
N HIS A 75 6.13 -9.30 8.27
CA HIS A 75 6.62 -8.89 9.58
C HIS A 75 5.53 -8.21 10.40
N GLU A 76 4.88 -7.19 9.84
CA GLU A 76 3.85 -6.40 10.52
C GLU A 76 2.59 -7.22 10.87
N ALA A 77 2.20 -8.17 10.00
CA ALA A 77 1.11 -9.08 10.27
C ALA A 77 1.45 -10.01 11.45
N ARG A 78 2.65 -10.62 11.46
CA ARG A 78 3.09 -11.51 12.55
C ARG A 78 3.20 -10.80 13.89
N GLN A 79 3.59 -9.52 13.91
CA GLN A 79 3.60 -8.71 15.14
C GLN A 79 2.20 -8.48 15.74
N ARG A 80 1.13 -8.84 14.99
CA ARG A 80 -0.29 -8.71 15.36
C ARG A 80 -1.01 -10.05 15.31
N ASP A 81 -0.30 -11.14 15.61
CA ASP A 81 -0.81 -12.51 15.63
C ASP A 81 -1.35 -13.01 14.27
N GLY A 82 -0.87 -12.42 13.18
CA GLY A 82 -1.17 -12.88 11.82
C GLY A 82 -0.23 -13.98 11.36
N GLU A 83 -0.77 -14.97 10.64
CA GLU A 83 -0.03 -16.07 10.02
C GLU A 83 0.07 -15.87 8.51
N ILE A 84 1.24 -16.12 7.93
CA ILE A 84 1.45 -16.14 6.48
C ILE A 84 1.41 -17.61 6.02
N ILE A 85 0.40 -17.93 5.22
CA ILE A 85 0.16 -19.30 4.72
C ILE A 85 1.07 -19.61 3.53
N ALA A 86 1.19 -18.65 2.59
CA ALA A 86 2.05 -18.80 1.43
C ALA A 86 2.57 -17.44 0.97
N ILE A 87 3.79 -17.45 0.41
CA ILE A 87 4.38 -16.31 -0.30
C ILE A 87 4.83 -16.78 -1.67
N GLU A 88 4.30 -16.16 -2.71
CA GLU A 88 4.64 -16.47 -4.10
C GLU A 88 5.04 -15.20 -4.84
N SER A 89 5.91 -15.34 -5.84
CA SER A 89 6.32 -14.23 -6.68
C SER A 89 5.91 -14.44 -8.13
N TYR A 90 5.64 -13.35 -8.84
CA TYR A 90 5.37 -13.32 -10.28
C TYR A 90 6.30 -12.31 -10.97
N LYS A 91 6.55 -12.50 -12.24
CA LYS A 91 7.30 -11.53 -13.04
C LYS A 91 6.37 -10.40 -13.47
N GLU A 92 6.79 -9.14 -13.29
CA GLU A 92 5.99 -7.98 -13.72
C GLU A 92 5.62 -8.07 -15.21
N GLY A 93 4.34 -7.85 -15.50
CA GLY A 93 3.80 -7.95 -16.85
C GLY A 93 3.42 -9.38 -17.29
N ASP A 94 3.65 -10.41 -16.46
CA ASP A 94 3.14 -11.74 -16.77
C ASP A 94 1.61 -11.74 -16.76
N SER A 95 1.02 -12.31 -17.80
CA SER A 95 -0.42 -12.44 -17.94
C SER A 95 -0.98 -13.70 -17.27
N ASP A 96 -0.14 -14.63 -16.82
CA ASP A 96 -0.54 -15.89 -16.21
C ASP A 96 0.25 -16.14 -14.91
N VAL A 97 -0.49 -16.19 -13.80
CA VAL A 97 0.01 -16.54 -12.46
C VAL A 97 -0.56 -17.86 -11.95
N GLY A 98 -1.16 -18.67 -12.81
CA GLY A 98 -1.84 -19.91 -12.44
C GLY A 98 -0.95 -20.91 -11.70
N ALA A 99 0.35 -20.97 -12.02
CA ALA A 99 1.30 -21.84 -11.32
C ALA A 99 1.50 -21.41 -9.85
N GLN A 100 1.62 -20.11 -9.59
CA GLN A 100 1.74 -19.51 -8.27
C GLN A 100 0.47 -19.78 -7.44
N LEU A 101 -0.69 -19.53 -8.05
CA LEU A 101 -1.98 -19.77 -7.39
C LEU A 101 -2.19 -21.26 -7.01
N LYS A 102 -1.78 -22.17 -7.87
CA LYS A 102 -1.81 -23.61 -7.55
C LYS A 102 -0.92 -23.95 -6.35
N ARG A 103 0.28 -23.35 -6.24
CA ARG A 103 1.15 -23.55 -5.07
C ARG A 103 0.55 -22.94 -3.81
N MET A 104 0.02 -21.71 -3.86
CA MET A 104 -0.69 -21.08 -2.75
C MET A 104 -1.84 -21.94 -2.26
N LYS A 105 -2.66 -22.48 -3.17
CA LYS A 105 -3.77 -23.38 -2.87
C LYS A 105 -3.28 -24.68 -2.22
N ALA A 106 -2.17 -25.22 -2.70
CA ALA A 106 -1.59 -26.46 -2.14
C ALA A 106 -1.09 -26.26 -0.70
N GLU A 107 -0.46 -25.12 -0.39
CA GLU A 107 -0.02 -24.78 0.96
C GLU A 107 -1.21 -24.54 1.90
N ASP A 108 -2.26 -23.86 1.43
CA ASP A 108 -3.46 -23.64 2.21
C ASP A 108 -4.19 -24.97 2.53
N LEU A 109 -4.35 -25.84 1.55
CA LEU A 109 -4.98 -27.16 1.74
C LEU A 109 -4.26 -28.08 2.73
N LYS A 110 -2.96 -27.86 2.95
CA LYS A 110 -2.21 -28.60 3.98
C LYS A 110 -2.56 -28.17 5.40
N LYS A 111 -3.10 -26.95 5.56
CA LYS A 111 -3.31 -26.33 6.88
C LYS A 111 -4.78 -26.07 7.18
N TYR A 112 -5.44 -25.28 6.36
CA TYR A 112 -6.75 -24.68 6.68
C TYR A 112 -7.76 -24.78 5.55
N GLY A 113 -7.30 -24.83 4.29
CA GLY A 113 -8.17 -24.89 3.11
C GLY A 113 -8.99 -26.19 3.05
N LEU A 114 -10.19 -26.10 2.52
CA LEU A 114 -11.08 -27.23 2.33
C LEU A 114 -11.29 -27.51 0.84
N ALA A 115 -11.24 -28.78 0.47
CA ALA A 115 -11.59 -29.24 -0.87
C ALA A 115 -12.68 -30.31 -0.76
N VAL A 116 -13.86 -29.98 -1.27
CA VAL A 116 -15.03 -30.88 -1.24
C VAL A 116 -15.36 -31.34 -2.65
N GLN A 117 -15.43 -32.67 -2.87
CA GLN A 117 -15.97 -33.19 -4.13
C GLN A 117 -17.49 -32.99 -4.12
N VAL A 118 -18.02 -32.33 -5.12
CA VAL A 118 -19.46 -32.20 -5.31
C VAL A 118 -19.89 -33.22 -6.38
N ASP A 119 -20.81 -34.10 -6.00
CA ASP A 119 -21.41 -34.96 -6.99
C ASP A 119 -22.24 -34.20 -8.00
N PRO A 120 -22.19 -34.53 -9.29
CA PRO A 120 -22.97 -33.83 -10.30
C PRO A 120 -24.46 -33.97 -9.96
N LEU A 121 -25.16 -32.82 -9.93
CA LEU A 121 -26.60 -32.79 -9.71
C LEU A 121 -27.31 -33.71 -10.74
N LYS A 122 -28.09 -34.63 -10.27
CA LYS A 122 -29.03 -35.43 -11.11
C LYS A 122 -30.14 -34.49 -11.58
N VAL A 123 -30.03 -33.94 -12.78
CA VAL A 123 -31.14 -33.21 -13.42
C VAL A 123 -31.87 -34.16 -14.34
N GLY A 124 -33.15 -34.41 -14.04
CA GLY A 124 -34.01 -35.21 -14.90
C GLY A 124 -33.64 -36.70 -15.03
N GLY A 125 -33.02 -37.29 -14.01
CA GLY A 125 -32.69 -38.73 -13.98
C GLY A 125 -31.53 -39.17 -14.87
N LYS A 126 -30.91 -38.26 -15.65
CA LYS A 126 -29.66 -38.51 -16.41
C LYS A 126 -28.49 -37.85 -15.75
N LEU A 127 -27.41 -38.60 -15.52
CA LEU A 127 -26.10 -38.08 -15.16
C LEU A 127 -25.62 -37.21 -16.32
N THR A 128 -25.64 -35.90 -16.14
CA THR A 128 -24.84 -35.04 -17.00
C THR A 128 -23.38 -35.32 -16.74
N LYS A 129 -22.55 -35.46 -17.78
CA LYS A 129 -21.10 -35.53 -17.69
C LYS A 129 -20.55 -34.16 -17.22
N LEU A 130 -20.97 -33.72 -16.05
CA LEU A 130 -20.21 -32.70 -15.33
C LEU A 130 -19.12 -33.45 -14.61
N ASP A 131 -17.89 -33.23 -15.02
CA ASP A 131 -16.70 -33.70 -14.30
C ASP A 131 -16.88 -33.35 -12.82
N LYS A 132 -16.46 -34.27 -11.95
CA LYS A 132 -16.49 -34.09 -10.49
C LYS A 132 -15.87 -32.74 -10.15
N LYS A 133 -16.69 -31.72 -9.88
CA LYS A 133 -16.21 -30.40 -9.55
C LYS A 133 -15.73 -30.42 -8.10
N VAL A 134 -14.44 -30.19 -7.90
CA VAL A 134 -13.89 -29.99 -6.56
C VAL A 134 -14.09 -28.53 -6.21
N LEU A 135 -14.92 -28.24 -5.23
CA LEU A 135 -15.05 -26.89 -4.67
C LEU A 135 -13.95 -26.67 -3.65
N TYR A 136 -13.22 -25.61 -3.83
CA TYR A 136 -12.21 -25.17 -2.90
C TYR A 136 -12.73 -23.98 -2.08
N THR A 137 -12.53 -24.04 -0.77
CA THR A 137 -12.80 -22.94 0.15
C THR A 137 -11.47 -22.54 0.77
N PRO A 138 -10.99 -21.30 0.54
CA PRO A 138 -9.79 -20.79 1.16
C PRO A 138 -9.86 -20.82 2.69
N GLY A 139 -8.78 -21.26 3.32
CA GLY A 139 -8.59 -21.20 4.75
C GLY A 139 -7.88 -19.93 5.23
N PHE A 140 -7.43 -19.07 4.30
CA PHE A 140 -6.86 -17.77 4.59
C PHE A 140 -7.90 -16.64 4.39
N ASP A 141 -7.70 -15.53 5.09
CA ASP A 141 -8.68 -14.44 5.18
C ASP A 141 -8.50 -13.40 4.07
N ALA A 142 -7.27 -13.17 3.58
CA ALA A 142 -6.97 -12.20 2.53
C ALA A 142 -5.69 -12.51 1.75
N VAL A 143 -5.57 -11.93 0.55
CA VAL A 143 -4.33 -11.90 -0.24
C VAL A 143 -3.76 -10.48 -0.28
N PHE A 144 -2.49 -10.33 0.10
CA PHE A 144 -1.75 -9.08 -0.08
C PHE A 144 -0.99 -9.10 -1.42
N ILE A 145 -1.24 -8.10 -2.26
CA ILE A 145 -0.66 -8.00 -3.61
C ILE A 145 0.01 -6.64 -3.78
N PRO A 146 1.27 -6.46 -3.36
CA PRO A 146 2.02 -5.22 -3.58
C PRO A 146 2.51 -5.14 -5.02
N GLY A 147 1.62 -4.82 -5.96
CA GLY A 147 1.91 -4.78 -7.39
C GLY A 147 1.45 -3.48 -8.03
N ARG A 148 1.71 -3.35 -9.33
CA ARG A 148 1.18 -2.26 -10.14
C ARG A 148 -0.29 -2.54 -10.47
N ALA A 149 -1.08 -1.48 -10.61
CA ALA A 149 -2.49 -1.55 -10.99
C ALA A 149 -2.74 -2.47 -12.21
N ALA A 150 -1.90 -2.36 -13.25
CA ALA A 150 -2.05 -3.16 -14.47
C ALA A 150 -1.94 -4.67 -14.23
N ASP A 151 -1.02 -5.10 -13.37
CA ASP A 151 -0.81 -6.53 -13.07
C ASP A 151 -1.94 -7.05 -12.16
N VAL A 152 -2.35 -6.24 -11.19
CA VAL A 152 -3.32 -6.64 -10.14
C VAL A 152 -4.70 -6.94 -10.71
N GLY A 153 -5.15 -6.20 -11.71
CA GLY A 153 -6.43 -6.47 -12.38
C GLY A 153 -6.48 -7.87 -13.00
N LEU A 154 -5.40 -8.29 -13.67
CA LEU A 154 -5.27 -9.64 -14.26
C LEU A 154 -5.15 -10.73 -13.19
N ILE A 155 -4.40 -10.46 -12.12
CA ILE A 155 -4.21 -11.39 -11.01
C ILE A 155 -5.52 -11.64 -10.27
N ALA A 156 -6.30 -10.61 -9.99
CA ALA A 156 -7.57 -10.70 -9.28
C ALA A 156 -8.59 -11.60 -10.04
N ALA A 157 -8.66 -11.46 -11.36
CA ALA A 157 -9.49 -12.33 -12.19
C ALA A 157 -9.07 -13.79 -12.09
N GLN A 158 -7.76 -14.08 -12.09
CA GLN A 158 -7.23 -15.45 -11.96
C GLN A 158 -7.45 -16.03 -10.55
N LEU A 159 -7.30 -15.22 -9.49
CA LEU A 159 -7.63 -15.65 -8.13
C LEU A 159 -9.09 -16.13 -8.05
N ASN A 160 -10.01 -15.35 -8.62
CA ASN A 160 -11.41 -15.72 -8.67
C ASN A 160 -11.67 -16.99 -9.51
N PHE A 161 -10.97 -17.15 -10.64
CA PHE A 161 -11.03 -18.36 -11.47
C PHE A 161 -10.53 -19.61 -10.73
N HIS A 162 -9.57 -19.47 -9.83
CA HIS A 162 -9.05 -20.55 -8.98
C HIS A 162 -9.86 -20.76 -7.68
N ASP A 163 -11.05 -20.20 -7.58
CA ASP A 163 -11.93 -20.23 -6.40
C ASP A 163 -11.33 -19.57 -5.13
N MET A 164 -10.37 -18.67 -5.30
CA MET A 164 -9.76 -17.89 -4.20
C MET A 164 -10.51 -16.55 -4.00
N LYS A 165 -11.80 -16.67 -3.63
CA LYS A 165 -12.67 -15.50 -3.41
C LYS A 165 -12.49 -14.95 -2.00
N VAL A 166 -11.46 -14.16 -1.80
CA VAL A 166 -11.11 -13.49 -0.53
C VAL A 166 -10.85 -12.02 -0.78
N PRO A 167 -10.89 -11.16 0.25
CA PRO A 167 -10.48 -9.77 0.16
C PRO A 167 -9.04 -9.60 -0.34
N PHE A 168 -8.83 -8.56 -1.16
CA PHE A 168 -7.50 -8.19 -1.64
C PHE A 168 -7.01 -6.95 -0.92
N LEU A 169 -5.75 -6.99 -0.53
CA LEU A 169 -5.04 -5.90 0.13
C LEU A 169 -3.90 -5.43 -0.77
N GLY A 170 -3.71 -4.13 -0.88
CA GLY A 170 -2.73 -3.55 -1.80
C GLY A 170 -1.87 -2.45 -1.22
N SER A 171 -1.02 -1.91 -2.06
CA SER A 171 -0.11 -0.80 -1.79
C SER A 171 -0.39 0.36 -2.75
N ASN A 172 0.33 1.47 -2.59
CA ASN A 172 0.17 2.67 -3.40
C ASN A 172 0.34 2.47 -4.92
N GLY A 173 0.93 1.36 -5.36
CA GLY A 173 0.99 0.98 -6.78
C GLY A 173 -0.38 0.75 -7.44
N TRP A 174 -1.45 0.65 -6.65
CA TRP A 174 -2.83 0.54 -7.15
C TRP A 174 -3.49 1.89 -7.43
N ASN A 175 -2.95 2.99 -6.91
CA ASN A 175 -3.52 4.33 -7.09
C ASN A 175 -3.23 4.88 -8.49
N ALA A 176 -3.81 4.24 -9.50
CA ALA A 176 -3.76 4.67 -10.90
C ALA A 176 -5.16 5.10 -11.35
N ALA A 177 -5.25 6.21 -12.06
CA ALA A 177 -6.51 6.87 -12.41
C ALA A 177 -7.55 5.96 -13.08
N ASP A 178 -7.09 4.97 -13.84
CA ASP A 178 -7.95 4.06 -14.58
C ASP A 178 -8.19 2.71 -13.89
N PHE A 179 -7.45 2.40 -12.82
CA PHE A 179 -7.48 1.08 -12.22
C PHE A 179 -8.88 0.66 -11.75
N ALA A 180 -9.56 1.51 -11.01
CA ALA A 180 -10.89 1.19 -10.49
C ALA A 180 -11.92 0.95 -11.61
N ARG A 181 -11.73 1.56 -12.80
CA ARG A 181 -12.64 1.41 -13.95
C ARG A 181 -12.30 0.23 -14.84
N THR A 182 -11.00 -0.08 -14.98
CA THR A 182 -10.50 -1.11 -15.90
C THR A 182 -10.36 -2.47 -15.25
N ALA A 183 -10.13 -2.49 -13.94
CA ALA A 183 -10.16 -3.73 -13.21
C ALA A 183 -11.61 -4.21 -13.08
N ASP A 184 -11.84 -5.44 -13.48
CA ASP A 184 -13.14 -6.13 -13.43
C ASP A 184 -13.74 -6.10 -12.01
N GLN A 185 -15.01 -6.48 -11.88
CA GLN A 185 -15.72 -6.66 -10.59
C GLN A 185 -14.95 -7.55 -9.60
N SER A 186 -13.94 -8.29 -10.08
CA SER A 186 -13.05 -9.14 -9.26
C SER A 186 -12.31 -8.40 -8.15
N ILE A 187 -12.12 -7.08 -8.27
CA ILE A 187 -11.44 -6.27 -7.23
C ILE A 187 -12.41 -5.45 -6.39
N ASP A 188 -13.71 -5.58 -6.59
CA ASP A 188 -14.68 -4.81 -5.80
C ASP A 188 -14.55 -5.18 -4.32
N GLY A 189 -14.47 -4.19 -3.46
CA GLY A 189 -14.18 -4.37 -2.04
C GLY A 189 -12.68 -4.42 -1.67
N ALA A 190 -11.78 -4.53 -2.65
CA ALA A 190 -10.34 -4.51 -2.38
C ALA A 190 -9.89 -3.19 -1.73
N VAL A 191 -8.93 -3.25 -0.80
CA VAL A 191 -8.43 -2.08 -0.08
C VAL A 191 -6.92 -1.96 -0.26
N PHE A 192 -6.45 -0.77 -0.53
CA PHE A 192 -5.02 -0.47 -0.59
C PHE A 192 -4.66 0.78 0.21
N VAL A 193 -3.38 0.92 0.50
CA VAL A 193 -2.85 2.05 1.24
C VAL A 193 -2.12 3.01 0.31
N ASP A 194 -2.32 4.32 0.50
CA ASP A 194 -1.48 5.36 -0.14
C ASP A 194 -1.23 6.53 0.82
N GLY A 195 -0.20 7.30 0.55
CA GLY A 195 0.12 8.55 1.25
C GLY A 195 -0.68 9.75 0.76
N PHE A 196 -1.34 9.64 -0.39
CA PHE A 196 -2.13 10.71 -0.98
C PHE A 196 -3.38 10.18 -1.68
N PHE A 197 -4.50 10.83 -1.43
CA PHE A 197 -5.76 10.56 -2.12
C PHE A 197 -6.40 11.88 -2.56
N ALA A 198 -6.34 12.16 -3.87
CA ALA A 198 -6.79 13.43 -4.43
C ALA A 198 -8.31 13.67 -4.29
N GLU A 199 -9.09 12.60 -4.13
CA GLU A 199 -10.54 12.64 -3.96
C GLU A 199 -10.96 12.59 -2.47
N SER A 200 -10.00 12.72 -1.54
CA SER A 200 -10.29 12.75 -0.11
C SER A 200 -11.22 13.90 0.23
N PRO A 201 -12.22 13.71 1.11
CA PRO A 201 -13.11 14.77 1.58
C PRO A 201 -12.42 15.79 2.49
N ASN A 202 -11.15 15.60 2.84
CA ASN A 202 -10.38 16.52 3.67
C ASN A 202 -10.26 17.90 3.00
N PRO A 203 -10.76 19.01 3.63
CA PRO A 203 -10.75 20.33 3.02
C PRO A 203 -9.35 20.83 2.62
N SER A 204 -8.32 20.49 3.40
CA SER A 204 -6.93 20.88 3.08
C SER A 204 -6.42 20.20 1.82
N ILE A 205 -6.82 18.96 1.59
CA ILE A 205 -6.47 18.21 0.37
C ILE A 205 -7.22 18.79 -0.83
N GLN A 206 -8.51 19.07 -0.68
CA GLN A 206 -9.32 19.68 -1.75
C GLN A 206 -8.76 21.05 -2.18
N ASP A 207 -8.45 21.94 -1.23
CA ASP A 207 -7.81 23.22 -1.52
C ASP A 207 -6.47 23.05 -2.25
N PHE A 208 -5.64 22.11 -1.80
CA PHE A 208 -4.38 21.81 -2.48
C PHE A 208 -4.59 21.31 -3.91
N VAL A 209 -5.52 20.38 -4.11
CA VAL A 209 -5.84 19.80 -5.42
C VAL A 209 -6.36 20.89 -6.38
N ASP A 210 -7.25 21.76 -5.91
CA ASP A 210 -7.84 22.82 -6.73
C ASP A 210 -6.80 23.87 -7.13
N ARG A 211 -5.94 24.32 -6.20
CA ARG A 211 -4.83 25.22 -6.49
C ARG A 211 -3.82 24.60 -7.45
N TYR A 212 -3.51 23.32 -7.26
CA TYR A 212 -2.59 22.60 -8.14
C TYR A 212 -3.16 22.47 -9.55
N LYS A 213 -4.42 22.05 -9.69
CA LYS A 213 -5.12 21.97 -11.00
C LYS A 213 -5.17 23.32 -11.70
N LYS A 214 -5.48 24.39 -10.97
CA LYS A 214 -5.49 25.77 -11.52
C LYS A 214 -4.12 26.18 -12.06
N ARG A 215 -3.03 25.79 -11.39
CA ARG A 215 -1.68 26.20 -11.75
C ARG A 215 -1.04 25.33 -12.81
N PHE A 216 -1.26 23.99 -12.77
CA PHE A 216 -0.55 23.01 -13.56
C PHE A 216 -1.43 22.25 -14.56
N GLN A 217 -2.74 22.49 -14.58
CA GLN A 217 -3.73 21.84 -15.47
C GLN A 217 -3.71 20.29 -15.35
N SER A 218 -3.33 19.78 -14.20
CA SER A 218 -3.22 18.34 -13.93
C SER A 218 -3.58 18.03 -12.47
N VAL A 219 -3.96 16.78 -12.20
CA VAL A 219 -4.18 16.31 -10.82
C VAL A 219 -2.82 16.11 -10.14
N PRO A 220 -2.63 16.58 -8.89
CA PRO A 220 -1.39 16.33 -8.17
C PRO A 220 -1.20 14.84 -7.88
N THR A 221 0.05 14.41 -7.89
CA THR A 221 0.45 13.05 -7.52
C THR A 221 0.95 13.01 -6.07
N LEU A 222 1.20 11.80 -5.55
CA LEU A 222 1.88 11.59 -4.27
C LEU A 222 3.19 12.41 -4.19
N PHE A 223 3.98 12.47 -5.27
CA PHE A 223 5.25 13.21 -5.27
C PHE A 223 5.04 14.73 -5.16
N ALA A 224 3.99 15.26 -5.80
CA ALA A 224 3.64 16.67 -5.68
C ALA A 224 3.28 17.02 -4.22
N MET A 225 2.50 16.17 -3.55
CA MET A 225 2.15 16.34 -2.14
C MET A 225 3.38 16.26 -1.23
N GLN A 226 4.27 15.29 -1.44
CA GLN A 226 5.49 15.14 -0.64
C GLN A 226 6.43 16.35 -0.77
N GLY A 227 6.56 16.91 -1.98
CA GLY A 227 7.31 18.14 -2.22
C GLY A 227 6.65 19.37 -1.57
N TYR A 228 5.32 19.46 -1.63
CA TYR A 228 4.55 20.50 -0.97
C TYR A 228 4.76 20.48 0.55
N ASP A 229 4.64 19.32 1.19
CA ASP A 229 4.86 19.17 2.62
C ASP A 229 6.30 19.53 3.01
N ALA A 230 7.30 19.06 2.24
CA ALA A 230 8.70 19.40 2.49
C ALA A 230 8.94 20.93 2.52
N ALA A 231 8.40 21.64 1.52
CA ALA A 231 8.49 23.09 1.47
C ALA A 231 7.73 23.76 2.63
N LYS A 232 6.53 23.28 2.92
CA LYS A 232 5.67 23.81 3.98
C LYS A 232 6.33 23.68 5.36
N PHE A 233 7.00 22.58 5.66
CA PHE A 233 7.71 22.38 6.93
C PHE A 233 8.83 23.40 7.13
N VAL A 234 9.63 23.68 6.09
CA VAL A 234 10.68 24.70 6.16
C VAL A 234 10.08 26.10 6.33
N ILE A 235 9.01 26.41 5.59
CA ILE A 235 8.31 27.69 5.71
C ILE A 235 7.73 27.88 7.11
N ASP A 236 7.17 26.81 7.69
CA ASP A 236 6.62 26.85 9.05
C ASP A 236 7.72 27.07 10.09
N ALA A 237 8.86 26.39 9.97
CA ALA A 237 10.02 26.60 10.81
C ALA A 237 10.47 28.08 10.79
N ILE A 238 10.59 28.67 9.59
CA ILE A 238 10.98 30.08 9.43
C ILE A 238 9.96 31.02 10.09
N LYS A 239 8.66 30.77 9.89
CA LYS A 239 7.59 31.55 10.53
C LYS A 239 7.61 31.46 12.05
N LYS A 240 8.12 30.37 12.61
CA LYS A 240 8.30 30.16 14.05
C LYS A 240 9.62 30.70 14.59
N GLY A 241 10.40 31.39 13.74
CA GLY A 241 11.63 32.06 14.14
C GLY A 241 12.92 31.29 13.91
N ALA A 242 12.88 30.13 13.24
CA ALA A 242 14.08 29.39 12.87
C ALA A 242 14.75 30.06 11.65
N THR A 243 15.79 30.87 11.87
CA THR A 243 16.46 31.68 10.85
C THR A 243 17.83 31.14 10.40
N SER A 244 18.29 30.05 11.00
CA SER A 244 19.52 29.36 10.59
C SER A 244 19.24 27.91 10.23
N GLY A 245 20.16 27.25 9.50
CA GLY A 245 20.02 25.84 9.17
C GLY A 245 19.96 24.95 10.40
N ASP A 246 20.77 25.24 11.44
CA ASP A 246 20.71 24.53 12.72
C ASP A 246 19.34 24.69 13.39
N ALA A 247 18.81 25.91 13.45
CA ALA A 247 17.49 26.19 14.04
C ALA A 247 16.36 25.47 13.27
N ILE A 248 16.43 25.43 11.93
CA ILE A 248 15.45 24.69 11.11
C ILE A 248 15.56 23.17 11.38
N ARG A 249 16.78 22.61 11.41
CA ARG A 249 17.00 21.20 11.76
C ARG A 249 16.40 20.86 13.14
N ASP A 250 16.67 21.68 14.14
CA ASP A 250 16.20 21.47 15.51
C ASP A 250 14.67 21.58 15.59
N TYR A 251 14.10 22.57 14.89
CA TYR A 251 12.66 22.67 14.73
C TYR A 251 12.06 21.40 14.14
N LEU A 252 12.53 20.96 12.98
CA LEU A 252 12.02 19.76 12.29
C LEU A 252 12.15 18.49 13.16
N THR A 253 13.18 18.40 13.98
CA THR A 253 13.44 17.23 14.83
C THR A 253 12.56 17.24 16.10
N SER A 254 12.23 18.40 16.64
CA SER A 254 11.50 18.54 17.91
C SER A 254 9.97 18.50 17.75
N GLN A 255 9.43 18.85 16.58
CA GLN A 255 7.98 18.93 16.39
C GLN A 255 7.34 17.53 16.24
N GLN A 256 6.21 17.34 16.93
CA GLN A 256 5.39 16.12 16.86
C GLN A 256 4.13 16.31 16.01
N ASP A 257 3.85 17.53 15.56
CA ASP A 257 2.63 17.93 14.84
C ASP A 257 2.92 18.85 13.65
N LEU A 258 3.99 18.56 12.89
CA LEU A 258 4.27 19.26 11.65
C LEU A 258 3.04 19.29 10.75
N PRO A 259 2.70 20.44 10.15
CA PRO A 259 1.45 20.64 9.43
C PRO A 259 1.47 20.01 8.03
N ALA A 260 1.53 18.69 7.95
CA ALA A 260 1.44 17.99 6.67
C ALA A 260 0.02 18.03 6.10
N LEU A 261 -0.10 17.88 4.78
CA LEU A 261 -1.36 18.01 4.06
C LEU A 261 -2.41 16.98 4.51
N ALA A 262 -1.98 15.74 4.76
CA ALA A 262 -2.85 14.66 5.17
C ALA A 262 -3.19 14.65 6.67
N GLY A 263 -2.59 15.53 7.46
CA GLY A 263 -2.73 15.62 8.91
C GLY A 263 -1.39 15.73 9.62
N PRO A 264 -1.36 15.85 10.96
CA PRO A 264 -0.14 16.01 11.73
C PRO A 264 0.92 14.94 11.43
N ALA A 265 2.17 15.36 11.34
CA ALA A 265 3.30 14.48 11.04
C ALA A 265 4.51 14.81 11.92
N ALA A 266 5.44 13.88 12.06
CA ALA A 266 6.67 14.08 12.81
C ALA A 266 7.83 13.32 12.18
N PHE A 267 9.04 13.88 12.22
CA PHE A 267 10.22 13.13 11.83
C PHE A 267 10.63 12.16 12.92
N ALA A 268 10.82 10.91 12.56
CA ALA A 268 11.38 9.89 13.45
C ALA A 268 12.90 10.11 13.65
N GLN A 269 13.48 9.40 14.60
CA GLN A 269 14.93 9.50 14.90
C GLN A 269 15.81 9.15 13.71
N ASP A 270 15.33 8.30 12.80
CA ASP A 270 16.02 7.90 11.57
C ASP A 270 15.89 8.95 10.43
N GLY A 271 15.21 10.07 10.67
CA GLY A 271 14.98 11.16 9.72
C GLY A 271 13.88 10.90 8.69
N THR A 272 13.13 9.82 8.80
CA THR A 272 11.96 9.55 7.98
C THR A 272 10.70 10.21 8.59
N LEU A 273 9.78 10.66 7.72
CA LEU A 273 8.54 11.28 8.17
C LEU A 273 7.50 10.22 8.54
N ASN A 274 7.07 10.23 9.79
CA ASN A 274 5.88 9.49 10.22
C ASN A 274 4.65 10.38 9.99
N ARG A 275 3.66 9.89 9.26
CA ARG A 275 2.50 10.64 8.78
C ARG A 275 1.26 9.76 8.63
N PRO A 276 0.04 10.32 8.67
CA PRO A 276 -1.17 9.58 8.30
C PRO A 276 -1.11 9.09 6.85
N LEU A 277 -1.63 7.89 6.63
CA LEU A 277 -1.86 7.31 5.31
C LEU A 277 -3.34 7.03 5.11
N PHE A 278 -3.77 7.07 3.85
CA PHE A 278 -5.13 6.76 3.43
C PHE A 278 -5.29 5.25 3.20
N LEU A 279 -6.41 4.72 3.66
CA LEU A 279 -6.94 3.44 3.17
C LEU A 279 -7.98 3.75 2.12
N ILE A 280 -7.82 3.16 0.95
CA ILE A 280 -8.64 3.44 -0.22
C ILE A 280 -9.27 2.13 -0.68
N GLN A 281 -10.59 2.10 -0.75
CA GLN A 281 -11.35 0.95 -1.21
C GLN A 281 -11.77 1.13 -2.67
N VAL A 282 -11.68 0.05 -3.44
CA VAL A 282 -12.33 -0.05 -4.74
C VAL A 282 -13.80 -0.39 -4.54
N LYS A 283 -14.71 0.47 -4.97
CA LYS A 283 -16.14 0.28 -4.81
C LYS A 283 -16.88 0.69 -6.08
N ARG A 284 -17.47 -0.29 -6.76
CA ARG A 284 -18.27 -0.09 -7.99
C ARG A 284 -17.53 0.75 -9.03
N GLY A 285 -16.27 0.40 -9.31
CA GLY A 285 -15.44 1.06 -10.30
C GLY A 285 -14.93 2.45 -9.92
N ARG A 286 -14.94 2.80 -8.63
CA ARG A 286 -14.44 4.07 -8.08
C ARG A 286 -13.56 3.82 -6.85
N PHE A 287 -12.71 4.76 -6.56
CA PHE A 287 -11.99 4.83 -5.29
C PHE A 287 -12.81 5.57 -4.24
N THR A 288 -12.84 5.04 -3.04
CA THR A 288 -13.45 5.67 -1.86
C THR A 288 -12.53 5.54 -0.67
N GLN A 289 -12.42 6.58 0.13
CA GLN A 289 -11.65 6.51 1.38
C GLN A 289 -12.39 5.60 2.37
N VAL A 290 -11.64 4.74 3.06
CA VAL A 290 -12.14 3.97 4.22
C VAL A 290 -11.88 4.83 5.47
N ASP A 291 -12.91 5.08 6.23
CA ASP A 291 -12.85 5.87 7.48
C ASP A 291 -12.36 5.02 8.66
#